data_12695c4e0fa02a23e182029235e396ed
#
_entry.id   12695c4e0fa02a23e182029235e396ed
#
_cell.length_a   1.000
_cell.length_b   1.000
_cell.length_c   1.000
_cell.angle_alpha   90.00
_cell.angle_beta   90.00
_cell.angle_gamma   90.00
#
_symmetry.space_group_name_H-M   'P 1'
#
loop_
_entity.id
_entity.type
_entity.pdbx_description
1 polymer ?
#
loop_
_entity_poly.entity_id
_entity_poly.type
_entity_poly.pdbx_seq_one_letter_code
_entity_poly.pdbx_strand_id
1 'polypeptide(L)'
;MINGEEIVTTVDHPFYVKNQGFIKAGELIVGDELLDVNGNVLLVEKFNVELTGEPTIVYNFQVEDFHTYFVGQNNIWVHNAECGGSYKEVSEKNKEYNSTQSDYTKKQHAHHMPAHDAYPDDIKEKIGTVGSGKNKKVNGPSISMKNSDHTQTASYDNKPGAKAYRAKQKKLIGNGKLQEAFDMDVADIKSQFPGKYDSSIQQAQDTLNDIIKKVGK
;
A
#
# COMPACT_ATOMS: atom_id res chain seq x y z
N MET A 1 20.55 14.79 2.93
CA MET A 1 21.64 14.85 1.93
C MET A 1 21.85 13.47 1.36
N ILE A 2 21.79 13.36 0.05
CA ILE A 2 21.99 12.11 -0.71
C ILE A 2 22.98 12.42 -1.82
N ASN A 3 24.19 11.85 -1.75
CA ASN A 3 25.30 12.16 -2.65
C ASN A 3 25.52 13.68 -2.88
N GLY A 4 25.60 14.45 -1.79
CA GLY A 4 25.81 15.90 -1.83
C GLY A 4 24.58 16.74 -2.20
N GLU A 5 23.45 16.14 -2.53
CA GLU A 5 22.21 16.84 -2.86
C GLU A 5 21.24 16.86 -1.65
N GLU A 6 20.65 18.01 -1.40
CA GLU A 6 19.60 18.17 -0.39
C GLU A 6 18.25 17.85 -1.00
N ILE A 7 17.54 16.88 -0.41
CA ILE A 7 16.16 16.53 -0.78
C ILE A 7 15.24 16.84 0.39
N VAL A 8 14.27 17.71 0.17
CA VAL A 8 13.21 18.04 1.12
C VAL A 8 11.97 17.24 0.78
N THR A 9 11.46 16.47 1.75
CA THR A 9 10.32 15.58 1.54
C THR A 9 9.53 15.39 2.83
N THR A 10 8.33 14.80 2.76
CA THR A 10 7.60 14.35 3.95
C THR A 10 8.23 13.08 4.52
N VAL A 11 8.02 12.84 5.82
CA VAL A 11 8.54 11.64 6.51
C VAL A 11 8.01 10.32 5.95
N ASP A 12 6.83 10.35 5.34
CA ASP A 12 6.17 9.17 4.77
C ASP A 12 6.52 8.92 3.30
N HIS A 13 7.32 9.77 2.67
CA HIS A 13 7.65 9.64 1.24
C HIS A 13 8.61 8.46 1.03
N PRO A 14 8.28 7.48 0.16
CA PRO A 14 9.09 6.28 0.01
C PRO A 14 10.28 6.50 -0.93
N PHE A 15 11.47 6.09 -0.50
CA PHE A 15 12.71 6.01 -1.28
C PHE A 15 13.09 4.56 -1.51
N TYR A 16 13.59 4.23 -2.70
CA TYR A 16 14.05 2.88 -2.97
C TYR A 16 15.45 2.65 -2.37
N VAL A 17 15.51 1.81 -1.35
CA VAL A 17 16.74 1.38 -0.70
C VAL A 17 17.16 0.03 -1.29
N LYS A 18 18.39 -0.07 -1.76
CA LYS A 18 18.95 -1.27 -2.38
C LYS A 18 18.82 -2.47 -1.44
N ASN A 19 18.33 -3.59 -1.96
CA ASN A 19 18.07 -4.85 -1.24
C ASN A 19 17.01 -4.78 -0.11
N GLN A 20 16.36 -3.62 0.11
CA GLN A 20 15.31 -3.46 1.13
C GLN A 20 13.96 -3.04 0.51
N GLY A 21 13.96 -2.48 -0.72
CA GLY A 21 12.75 -1.96 -1.37
C GLY A 21 12.44 -0.52 -0.94
N PHE A 22 11.15 -0.15 -1.00
CA PHE A 22 10.73 1.20 -0.65
C PHE A 22 10.63 1.39 0.86
N ILE A 23 11.45 2.29 1.39
CA ILE A 23 11.54 2.69 2.80
C ILE A 23 11.07 4.15 2.93
N LYS A 24 10.30 4.47 3.95
CA LYS A 24 9.85 5.83 4.23
C LYS A 24 11.03 6.74 4.54
N ALA A 25 10.98 8.00 4.07
CA ALA A 25 12.02 8.97 4.34
C ALA A 25 12.36 9.07 5.84
N GLY A 26 11.34 9.04 6.71
CA GLY A 26 11.55 9.10 8.17
C GLY A 26 12.22 7.87 8.79
N GLU A 27 12.37 6.79 8.05
CA GLU A 27 13.00 5.53 8.49
C GLU A 27 14.42 5.36 7.91
N LEU A 28 14.84 6.25 6.98
CA LEU A 28 16.18 6.23 6.40
C LEU A 28 17.24 6.54 7.47
N ILE A 29 18.36 5.87 7.36
CA ILE A 29 19.53 6.13 8.20
C ILE A 29 20.74 6.53 7.35
N VAL A 30 21.68 7.22 7.96
CA VAL A 30 22.97 7.54 7.31
C VAL A 30 23.68 6.26 6.95
N GLY A 31 24.12 6.14 5.69
CA GLY A 31 24.73 4.95 5.13
C GLY A 31 23.79 4.06 4.31
N ASP A 32 22.47 4.33 4.29
CA ASP A 32 21.56 3.62 3.39
C ASP A 32 21.95 3.85 1.93
N GLU A 33 21.91 2.77 1.15
CA GLU A 33 22.19 2.75 -0.29
C GLU A 33 20.91 2.90 -1.09
N LEU A 34 20.68 4.07 -1.68
CA LEU A 34 19.60 4.31 -2.62
C LEU A 34 20.04 3.99 -4.05
N LEU A 35 19.09 3.94 -4.99
CA LEU A 35 19.41 3.74 -6.41
C LEU A 35 18.98 4.95 -7.26
N ASP A 36 19.81 5.26 -8.28
CA ASP A 36 19.44 6.19 -9.34
C ASP A 36 18.71 5.48 -10.50
N VAL A 37 18.35 6.25 -11.53
CA VAL A 37 17.71 5.77 -12.76
C VAL A 37 18.52 4.71 -13.53
N ASN A 38 19.84 4.67 -13.34
CA ASN A 38 20.76 3.74 -14.01
C ASN A 38 21.13 2.54 -13.10
N GLY A 39 20.60 2.50 -11.87
CA GLY A 39 20.93 1.48 -10.87
C GLY A 39 22.25 1.75 -10.13
N ASN A 40 22.83 2.95 -10.24
CA ASN A 40 23.99 3.32 -9.45
C ASN A 40 23.59 3.59 -8.01
N VAL A 41 24.53 3.32 -7.09
CA VAL A 41 24.31 3.51 -5.65
C VAL A 41 24.53 4.97 -5.27
N LEU A 42 23.57 5.51 -4.54
CA LEU A 42 23.59 6.84 -3.93
C LEU A 42 23.53 6.67 -2.40
N LEU A 43 24.40 7.34 -1.66
CA LEU A 43 24.47 7.20 -0.20
C LEU A 43 23.67 8.27 0.52
N VAL A 44 22.93 7.88 1.54
CA VAL A 44 22.36 8.81 2.53
C VAL A 44 23.49 9.29 3.43
N GLU A 45 23.93 10.52 3.23
CA GLU A 45 25.08 11.11 3.95
C GLU A 45 24.65 11.84 5.21
N LYS A 46 23.46 12.44 5.19
CA LYS A 46 22.91 13.20 6.31
C LYS A 46 21.40 13.13 6.27
N PHE A 47 20.80 12.89 7.43
CA PHE A 47 19.36 12.89 7.62
C PHE A 47 18.98 13.84 8.75
N ASN A 48 17.92 14.62 8.56
CA ASN A 48 17.38 15.53 9.55
C ASN A 48 15.87 15.62 9.44
N VAL A 49 15.15 15.55 10.56
CA VAL A 49 13.71 15.80 10.61
C VAL A 49 13.49 17.16 11.24
N GLU A 50 12.91 18.09 10.47
CA GLU A 50 12.55 19.41 10.96
C GLU A 50 11.06 19.45 11.27
N LEU A 51 10.73 19.78 12.51
CA LEU A 51 9.36 20.10 12.92
C LEU A 51 9.15 21.59 12.67
N THR A 52 8.74 21.93 11.45
CA THR A 52 8.43 23.33 11.11
C THR A 52 7.04 23.69 11.63
N GLY A 53 6.91 24.84 12.31
CA GLY A 53 5.61 25.39 12.70
C GLY A 53 4.80 25.93 11.52
N GLU A 54 5.39 26.02 10.34
CA GLU A 54 4.78 26.50 9.10
C GLU A 54 4.70 25.35 8.09
N PRO A 55 3.59 25.19 7.35
CA PRO A 55 3.46 24.18 6.31
C PRO A 55 4.48 24.41 5.18
N THR A 56 5.30 23.41 4.88
CA THR A 56 6.19 23.43 3.72
C THR A 56 5.46 22.81 2.52
N ILE A 57 5.46 23.51 1.39
CA ILE A 57 4.86 23.00 0.16
C ILE A 57 5.77 21.91 -0.41
N VAL A 58 5.26 20.70 -0.52
CA VAL A 58 5.89 19.58 -1.23
C VAL A 58 5.05 19.22 -2.43
N TYR A 59 5.72 18.93 -3.55
CA TYR A 59 5.05 18.51 -4.78
C TYR A 59 5.06 16.99 -4.87
N ASN A 60 3.90 16.41 -5.19
CA ASN A 60 3.77 15.00 -5.43
C ASN A 60 3.11 14.79 -6.79
N PHE A 61 3.74 13.99 -7.68
CA PHE A 61 3.24 13.71 -9.02
C PHE A 61 2.67 12.30 -9.05
N GLN A 62 1.45 12.15 -9.49
CA GLN A 62 0.92 10.82 -9.76
C GLN A 62 1.41 10.33 -11.12
N VAL A 63 2.20 9.27 -11.12
CA VAL A 63 2.70 8.62 -12.33
C VAL A 63 1.78 7.45 -12.67
N GLU A 64 1.32 7.39 -13.92
CA GLU A 64 0.43 6.32 -14.39
C GLU A 64 1.19 4.99 -14.44
N ASP A 65 0.55 3.91 -14.03
CA ASP A 65 0.96 2.51 -14.02
C ASP A 65 1.99 2.08 -12.96
N PHE A 66 3.17 2.70 -12.85
CA PHE A 66 4.22 2.21 -11.94
C PHE A 66 4.38 3.05 -10.67
N HIS A 67 3.72 4.21 -10.59
CA HIS A 67 3.76 5.12 -9.44
C HIS A 67 5.17 5.46 -8.92
N THR A 68 6.19 5.21 -9.72
CA THR A 68 7.58 5.54 -9.40
C THR A 68 8.11 6.65 -10.30
N TYR A 69 9.00 7.47 -9.78
CA TYR A 69 9.68 8.51 -10.53
C TYR A 69 11.04 8.81 -9.91
N PHE A 70 11.78 9.70 -10.55
CA PHE A 70 13.10 10.08 -10.10
C PHE A 70 13.10 11.54 -9.68
N VAL A 71 13.74 11.85 -8.56
CA VAL A 71 13.83 13.20 -8.02
C VAL A 71 15.25 13.67 -7.89
N GLY A 72 15.43 15.00 -7.90
CA GLY A 72 16.70 15.65 -7.74
C GLY A 72 17.61 15.53 -8.96
N GLN A 73 18.79 16.13 -8.87
CA GLN A 73 19.82 16.08 -9.92
C GLN A 73 20.46 14.70 -10.01
N ASN A 74 20.50 13.98 -8.91
CA ASN A 74 21.03 12.62 -8.84
C ASN A 74 20.02 11.56 -9.33
N ASN A 75 18.82 11.95 -9.81
CA ASN A 75 17.78 11.04 -10.27
C ASN A 75 17.50 9.91 -9.28
N ILE A 76 17.26 10.26 -8.03
CA ILE A 76 17.00 9.33 -6.92
C ILE A 76 15.66 8.65 -7.15
N TRP A 77 15.61 7.33 -7.08
CA TRP A 77 14.40 6.55 -7.28
C TRP A 77 13.49 6.65 -6.07
N VAL A 78 12.32 7.22 -6.30
CA VAL A 78 11.27 7.40 -5.29
C VAL A 78 9.95 6.81 -5.79
N HIS A 79 9.05 6.60 -4.86
CA HIS A 79 7.71 6.13 -5.15
C HIS A 79 6.70 7.22 -4.83
N ASN A 80 5.70 7.38 -5.69
CA ASN A 80 4.54 8.18 -5.32
C ASN A 80 3.76 7.40 -4.27
N ALA A 81 3.33 8.08 -3.20
CA ALA A 81 2.63 7.44 -2.08
C ALA A 81 1.48 6.55 -2.59
N GLU A 82 1.79 5.27 -2.84
CA GLU A 82 0.76 4.29 -3.13
C GLU A 82 -0.18 4.15 -1.95
N CYS A 83 -1.41 3.80 -2.26
CA CYS A 83 -2.43 3.62 -1.28
C CYS A 83 -2.52 2.14 -0.88
N GLY A 84 -1.56 1.68 -0.07
CA GLY A 84 -1.76 0.56 0.81
C GLY A 84 -2.04 1.06 2.22
N GLY A 85 -2.60 0.21 3.07
CA GLY A 85 -2.91 0.56 4.45
C GLY A 85 -4.19 -0.08 4.94
N SER A 86 -4.86 0.56 5.90
CA SER A 86 -6.20 0.16 6.32
C SER A 86 -7.23 0.50 5.25
N TYR A 87 -8.34 -0.24 5.22
CA TYR A 87 -9.44 0.04 4.27
C TYR A 87 -9.93 1.50 4.37
N LYS A 88 -9.98 2.07 5.56
CA LYS A 88 -10.39 3.45 5.78
C LYS A 88 -9.47 4.41 5.01
N GLU A 89 -8.16 4.33 5.26
CA GLU A 89 -7.17 5.20 4.63
C GLU A 89 -7.20 5.08 3.10
N VAL A 90 -7.18 3.84 2.60
CA VAL A 90 -7.21 3.57 1.15
C VAL A 90 -8.50 4.09 0.52
N SER A 91 -9.66 3.86 1.15
CA SER A 91 -10.94 4.29 0.60
C SER A 91 -11.13 5.81 0.61
N GLU A 92 -10.60 6.51 1.62
CA GLU A 92 -10.62 7.97 1.70
C GLU A 92 -9.76 8.60 0.59
N LYS A 93 -8.53 8.12 0.41
CA LYS A 93 -7.64 8.55 -0.68
C LYS A 93 -8.24 8.26 -2.06
N ASN A 94 -8.79 7.05 -2.25
CA ASN A 94 -9.48 6.71 -3.51
C ASN A 94 -10.68 7.61 -3.78
N LYS A 95 -11.43 8.01 -2.76
CA LYS A 95 -12.58 8.93 -2.92
C LYS A 95 -12.10 10.31 -3.40
N GLU A 96 -11.03 10.82 -2.83
CA GLU A 96 -10.42 12.08 -3.26
C GLU A 96 -9.96 11.99 -4.72
N TYR A 97 -9.13 11.02 -5.06
CA TYR A 97 -8.67 10.79 -6.42
C TYR A 97 -9.83 10.61 -7.41
N ASN A 98 -10.80 9.75 -7.09
CA ASN A 98 -11.94 9.44 -7.96
C ASN A 98 -12.84 10.67 -8.21
N SER A 99 -12.83 11.67 -7.33
CA SER A 99 -13.59 12.91 -7.51
C SER A 99 -13.06 13.76 -8.67
N THR A 100 -11.79 13.59 -9.04
CA THR A 100 -11.13 14.28 -10.15
C THR A 100 -11.22 13.51 -11.47
N GLN A 101 -11.68 12.22 -11.44
CA GLN A 101 -11.71 11.36 -12.62
C GLN A 101 -13.10 11.32 -13.25
N SER A 102 -13.21 11.82 -14.48
CA SER A 102 -14.42 11.66 -15.32
C SER A 102 -14.53 10.26 -15.94
N ASP A 103 -13.39 9.63 -16.24
CA ASP A 103 -13.31 8.29 -16.83
C ASP A 103 -13.39 7.21 -15.75
N TYR A 104 -14.46 6.39 -15.82
CA TYR A 104 -14.67 5.31 -14.86
C TYR A 104 -13.55 4.25 -14.88
N THR A 105 -12.92 4.02 -16.03
CA THR A 105 -11.83 3.03 -16.15
C THR A 105 -10.58 3.42 -15.37
N LYS A 106 -10.41 4.72 -15.12
CA LYS A 106 -9.30 5.28 -14.33
C LYS A 106 -9.57 5.30 -12.82
N LYS A 107 -10.81 5.00 -12.39
CA LYS A 107 -11.16 5.00 -10.98
C LYS A 107 -10.43 3.92 -10.21
N GLN A 108 -10.09 4.25 -8.97
CA GLN A 108 -9.42 3.38 -8.02
C GLN A 108 -10.44 2.72 -7.08
N HIS A 109 -10.19 1.47 -6.72
CA HIS A 109 -10.99 0.69 -5.77
C HIS A 109 -10.10 0.19 -4.64
N ALA A 110 -10.62 0.24 -3.41
CA ALA A 110 -9.94 -0.35 -2.26
C ALA A 110 -10.16 -1.87 -2.28
N HIS A 111 -9.09 -2.62 -2.52
CA HIS A 111 -9.08 -4.07 -2.52
C HIS A 111 -8.63 -4.59 -1.16
N HIS A 112 -9.52 -5.29 -0.45
CA HIS A 112 -9.20 -5.92 0.83
C HIS A 112 -8.28 -7.13 0.66
N MET A 113 -7.30 -7.24 1.52
CA MET A 113 -6.34 -8.34 1.59
C MET A 113 -6.24 -8.87 3.04
N PRO A 114 -6.96 -9.94 3.43
CA PRO A 114 -7.94 -10.77 2.70
C PRO A 114 -9.29 -10.09 2.41
N ALA A 115 -10.06 -10.70 1.51
CA ALA A 115 -11.38 -10.19 1.12
C ALA A 115 -12.30 -9.93 2.32
N HIS A 116 -13.10 -8.85 2.27
CA HIS A 116 -14.01 -8.44 3.36
C HIS A 116 -14.89 -9.59 3.90
N ASP A 117 -15.45 -10.40 2.99
CA ASP A 117 -16.35 -11.50 3.36
C ASP A 117 -15.64 -12.72 3.98
N ALA A 118 -14.31 -12.74 3.91
CA ALA A 118 -13.51 -13.80 4.52
C ALA A 118 -13.32 -13.62 6.04
N TYR A 119 -13.55 -12.42 6.58
CA TYR A 119 -13.38 -12.19 8.00
C TYR A 119 -14.59 -12.70 8.81
N PRO A 120 -14.38 -13.58 9.82
CA PRO A 120 -15.39 -13.90 10.84
C PRO A 120 -15.84 -12.65 11.61
N ASP A 121 -17.04 -12.66 12.16
CA ASP A 121 -17.62 -11.47 12.78
C ASP A 121 -16.89 -11.04 14.04
N ASP A 122 -16.42 -11.98 14.86
CA ASP A 122 -15.60 -11.72 16.04
C ASP A 122 -14.26 -11.04 15.69
N ILE A 123 -13.66 -11.40 14.55
CA ILE A 123 -12.45 -10.76 14.05
C ILE A 123 -12.77 -9.36 13.52
N LYS A 124 -13.89 -9.18 12.79
CA LYS A 124 -14.35 -7.85 12.34
C LYS A 124 -14.58 -6.89 13.51
N GLU A 125 -15.14 -7.37 14.62
CA GLU A 125 -15.32 -6.56 15.85
C GLU A 125 -13.98 -6.10 16.42
N LYS A 126 -12.99 -7.00 16.50
CA LYS A 126 -11.65 -6.68 17.01
C LYS A 126 -10.91 -5.69 16.13
N ILE A 127 -10.95 -5.86 14.81
CA ILE A 127 -10.28 -4.99 13.84
C ILE A 127 -11.00 -3.64 13.75
N GLY A 128 -12.33 -3.65 13.81
CA GLY A 128 -13.19 -2.51 13.57
C GLY A 128 -13.72 -2.49 12.13
N THR A 129 -14.70 -1.63 11.91
CA THR A 129 -15.38 -1.51 10.61
C THR A 129 -15.59 -0.05 10.22
N VAL A 130 -15.72 0.21 8.92
CA VAL A 130 -15.93 1.52 8.32
C VAL A 130 -17.25 1.53 7.56
N GLY A 131 -17.96 2.66 7.55
CA GLY A 131 -19.27 2.79 6.91
C GLY A 131 -20.43 2.35 7.81
N SER A 132 -21.63 2.29 7.26
CA SER A 132 -22.85 1.95 7.99
C SER A 132 -23.79 1.07 7.17
N GLY A 133 -24.65 0.33 7.85
CA GLY A 133 -25.65 -0.52 7.21
C GLY A 133 -25.05 -1.55 6.27
N LYS A 134 -25.60 -1.69 5.06
CA LYS A 134 -25.14 -2.63 4.04
C LYS A 134 -23.75 -2.30 3.47
N ASN A 135 -23.28 -1.06 3.67
CA ASN A 135 -21.97 -0.60 3.19
C ASN A 135 -20.86 -0.72 4.25
N LYS A 136 -21.15 -1.36 5.37
CA LYS A 136 -20.19 -1.59 6.45
C LYS A 136 -19.10 -2.58 5.99
N LYS A 137 -17.84 -2.15 6.04
CA LYS A 137 -16.68 -2.95 5.62
C LYS A 137 -15.70 -3.11 6.79
N VAL A 138 -15.02 -4.24 6.86
CA VAL A 138 -13.93 -4.44 7.83
C VAL A 138 -12.80 -3.44 7.54
N ASN A 139 -12.21 -2.86 8.59
CA ASN A 139 -11.06 -1.95 8.44
C ASN A 139 -9.74 -2.75 8.36
N GLY A 140 -9.74 -3.77 7.51
CA GLY A 140 -8.59 -4.66 7.29
C GLY A 140 -7.56 -4.07 6.34
N PRO A 141 -6.43 -4.78 6.14
CA PRO A 141 -5.41 -4.41 5.18
C PRO A 141 -6.02 -4.30 3.78
N SER A 142 -5.62 -3.29 3.03
CA SER A 142 -6.18 -3.00 1.71
C SER A 142 -5.16 -2.28 0.85
N ILE A 143 -5.30 -2.41 -0.45
CA ILE A 143 -4.54 -1.63 -1.43
C ILE A 143 -5.48 -0.91 -2.40
N SER A 144 -5.02 0.22 -2.94
CA SER A 144 -5.69 0.90 -4.04
C SER A 144 -5.36 0.19 -5.35
N MET A 145 -6.36 -0.17 -6.12
CA MET A 145 -6.19 -0.79 -7.44
C MET A 145 -7.03 -0.09 -8.50
N LYS A 146 -6.53 0.01 -9.73
CA LYS A 146 -7.36 0.41 -10.88
C LYS A 146 -8.55 -0.54 -11.00
N ASN A 147 -9.72 -0.01 -11.38
CA ASN A 147 -10.93 -0.83 -11.51
C ASN A 147 -10.73 -2.02 -12.44
N SER A 148 -10.01 -1.83 -13.56
CA SER A 148 -9.68 -2.89 -14.52
C SER A 148 -8.92 -4.06 -13.90
N ASP A 149 -8.01 -3.76 -12.99
CA ASP A 149 -7.16 -4.76 -12.33
C ASP A 149 -7.89 -5.42 -11.17
N HIS A 150 -8.62 -4.61 -10.37
CA HIS A 150 -9.44 -5.10 -9.27
C HIS A 150 -10.43 -6.18 -9.73
N THR A 151 -11.05 -6.00 -10.91
CA THR A 151 -11.98 -7.00 -11.48
C THR A 151 -11.30 -8.31 -11.90
N GLN A 152 -9.99 -8.33 -12.03
CA GLN A 152 -9.23 -9.53 -12.40
C GLN A 152 -8.82 -10.38 -11.20
N THR A 153 -8.78 -9.81 -9.98
CA THR A 153 -8.33 -10.53 -8.78
C THR A 153 -9.16 -11.78 -8.49
N ALA A 154 -8.55 -12.79 -7.89
CA ALA A 154 -9.18 -14.09 -7.61
C ALA A 154 -10.36 -13.99 -6.64
N SER A 155 -10.37 -12.98 -5.77
CA SER A 155 -11.43 -12.74 -4.78
C SER A 155 -12.61 -11.91 -5.30
N TYR A 156 -12.51 -11.36 -6.54
CA TYR A 156 -13.47 -10.37 -7.05
C TYR A 156 -14.87 -10.95 -7.26
N ASP A 157 -15.87 -10.30 -6.62
CA ASP A 157 -17.31 -10.49 -6.79
C ASP A 157 -17.75 -11.97 -6.94
N ASN A 158 -18.53 -12.28 -8.00
CA ASN A 158 -19.02 -13.62 -8.32
C ASN A 158 -18.26 -14.28 -9.48
N LYS A 159 -17.04 -13.85 -9.76
CA LYS A 159 -16.16 -14.49 -10.73
C LYS A 159 -16.03 -16.00 -10.46
N PRO A 160 -15.94 -16.86 -11.49
CA PRO A 160 -15.73 -18.28 -11.30
C PRO A 160 -14.52 -18.57 -10.37
N GLY A 161 -14.73 -19.34 -9.32
CA GLY A 161 -13.72 -19.64 -8.31
C GLY A 161 -13.64 -18.65 -7.14
N ALA A 162 -14.13 -17.40 -7.26
CA ALA A 162 -14.01 -16.38 -6.23
C ALA A 162 -14.66 -16.78 -4.88
N LYS A 163 -15.80 -17.47 -4.92
CA LYS A 163 -16.45 -17.97 -3.71
C LYS A 163 -15.59 -19.01 -2.98
N ALA A 164 -14.98 -19.93 -3.72
CA ALA A 164 -14.09 -20.94 -3.14
C ALA A 164 -12.81 -20.30 -2.60
N TYR A 165 -12.26 -19.31 -3.30
CA TYR A 165 -11.10 -18.54 -2.87
C TYR A 165 -11.36 -17.84 -1.52
N ARG A 166 -12.44 -17.07 -1.41
CA ARG A 166 -12.85 -16.41 -0.15
C ARG A 166 -13.17 -17.39 0.97
N ALA A 167 -13.76 -18.56 0.64
CA ALA A 167 -14.01 -19.61 1.64
C ALA A 167 -12.70 -20.20 2.20
N LYS A 168 -11.66 -20.35 1.37
CA LYS A 168 -10.32 -20.76 1.83
C LYS A 168 -9.71 -19.71 2.75
N GLN A 169 -9.77 -18.45 2.37
CA GLN A 169 -9.32 -17.34 3.24
C GLN A 169 -10.05 -17.35 4.58
N LYS A 170 -11.40 -17.49 4.57
CA LYS A 170 -12.20 -17.55 5.79
C LYS A 170 -11.79 -18.70 6.73
N LYS A 171 -11.50 -19.87 6.16
CA LYS A 171 -11.00 -21.02 6.92
C LYS A 171 -9.63 -20.73 7.55
N LEU A 172 -8.72 -20.10 6.82
CA LEU A 172 -7.41 -19.70 7.35
C LEU A 172 -7.55 -18.71 8.50
N ILE A 173 -8.35 -17.66 8.32
CA ILE A 173 -8.59 -16.64 9.36
C ILE A 173 -9.21 -17.26 10.60
N GLY A 174 -10.23 -18.13 10.45
CA GLY A 174 -10.87 -18.86 11.56
C GLY A 174 -9.92 -19.78 12.33
N ASN A 175 -8.82 -20.20 11.70
CA ASN A 175 -7.74 -20.98 12.33
C ASN A 175 -6.59 -20.11 12.87
N GLY A 176 -6.74 -18.79 12.95
CA GLY A 176 -5.70 -17.87 13.41
C GLY A 176 -4.58 -17.60 12.39
N LYS A 177 -4.76 -18.01 11.13
CA LYS A 177 -3.76 -17.91 10.06
C LYS A 177 -4.01 -16.70 9.15
N LEU A 178 -4.09 -15.52 9.74
CA LEU A 178 -4.43 -14.29 9.02
C LEU A 178 -3.35 -13.93 8.00
N GLN A 179 -2.06 -14.14 8.31
CA GLN A 179 -0.96 -13.94 7.38
C GLN A 179 -1.10 -14.85 6.14
N GLU A 180 -1.36 -16.15 6.32
CA GLU A 180 -1.52 -17.06 5.19
C GLU A 180 -2.70 -16.67 4.27
N ALA A 181 -3.78 -16.12 4.86
CA ALA A 181 -4.90 -15.61 4.09
C ALA A 181 -4.55 -14.34 3.29
N PHE A 182 -3.74 -13.46 3.85
CA PHE A 182 -3.20 -12.27 3.17
C PHE A 182 -2.25 -12.68 2.03
N ASP A 183 -1.34 -13.63 2.28
CA ASP A 183 -0.37 -14.12 1.29
C ASP A 183 -1.04 -14.73 0.06
N MET A 184 -2.27 -15.23 0.19
CA MET A 184 -3.05 -15.67 -0.99
C MET A 184 -3.30 -14.53 -1.96
N ASP A 185 -3.71 -13.35 -1.46
CA ASP A 185 -3.94 -12.17 -2.32
C ASP A 185 -2.62 -11.60 -2.85
N VAL A 186 -1.55 -11.61 -2.04
CA VAL A 186 -0.20 -11.22 -2.51
C VAL A 186 0.24 -12.06 -3.69
N ALA A 187 0.09 -13.39 -3.59
CA ALA A 187 0.45 -14.31 -4.66
C ALA A 187 -0.39 -14.09 -5.93
N ASP A 188 -1.70 -13.90 -5.77
CA ASP A 188 -2.63 -13.63 -6.87
C ASP A 188 -2.24 -12.32 -7.59
N ILE A 189 -2.09 -11.23 -6.85
CA ILE A 189 -1.78 -9.90 -7.40
C ILE A 189 -0.41 -9.91 -8.07
N LYS A 190 0.63 -10.45 -7.44
CA LYS A 190 1.98 -10.51 -8.02
C LYS A 190 2.05 -11.38 -9.27
N SER A 191 1.24 -12.42 -9.37
CA SER A 191 1.18 -13.27 -10.56
C SER A 191 0.55 -12.56 -11.76
N GLN A 192 -0.44 -11.70 -11.52
CA GLN A 192 -1.17 -10.98 -12.56
C GLN A 192 -0.52 -9.64 -12.92
N PHE A 193 0.07 -8.96 -11.94
CA PHE A 193 0.61 -7.60 -12.05
C PHE A 193 2.00 -7.51 -11.42
N PRO A 194 3.03 -8.17 -12.00
CA PRO A 194 4.37 -8.21 -11.43
C PRO A 194 4.95 -6.81 -11.19
N GLY A 195 5.35 -6.51 -9.94
CA GLY A 195 5.96 -5.24 -9.56
C GLY A 195 5.01 -4.06 -9.40
N LYS A 196 3.80 -4.12 -9.96
CA LYS A 196 2.88 -2.96 -10.04
C LYS A 196 2.35 -2.49 -8.70
N TYR A 197 2.09 -3.38 -7.76
CA TYR A 197 1.48 -3.09 -6.46
C TYR A 197 2.38 -3.43 -5.27
N ASP A 198 3.66 -3.66 -5.48
CA ASP A 198 4.57 -4.16 -4.44
C ASP A 198 4.67 -3.22 -3.23
N SER A 199 4.75 -1.90 -3.45
CA SER A 199 4.79 -0.93 -2.37
C SER A 199 3.45 -0.83 -1.63
N SER A 200 2.32 -0.85 -2.35
CA SER A 200 0.99 -0.89 -1.71
C SER A 200 0.80 -2.15 -0.86
N ILE A 201 1.28 -3.30 -1.36
CA ILE A 201 1.26 -4.57 -0.63
C ILE A 201 2.10 -4.47 0.65
N GLN A 202 3.27 -3.83 0.59
CA GLN A 202 4.11 -3.61 1.77
C GLN A 202 3.39 -2.77 2.83
N GLN A 203 2.74 -1.67 2.45
CA GLN A 203 1.95 -0.83 3.36
C GLN A 203 0.75 -1.59 3.95
N ALA A 204 0.09 -2.43 3.15
CA ALA A 204 -0.97 -3.30 3.64
C ALA A 204 -0.44 -4.37 4.61
N GLN A 205 0.79 -4.89 4.39
CA GLN A 205 1.46 -5.82 5.31
C GLN A 205 1.75 -5.16 6.66
N ASP A 206 2.17 -3.88 6.68
CA ASP A 206 2.39 -3.16 7.94
C ASP A 206 1.08 -3.05 8.75
N THR A 207 -0.02 -2.71 8.06
CA THR A 207 -1.36 -2.73 8.67
C THR A 207 -1.74 -4.12 9.19
N LEU A 208 -1.42 -5.17 8.43
CA LEU A 208 -1.66 -6.55 8.86
C LEU A 208 -0.89 -6.90 10.14
N ASN A 209 0.38 -6.50 10.21
CA ASN A 209 1.23 -6.75 11.38
C ASN A 209 0.62 -6.14 12.66
N ASP A 210 0.08 -4.93 12.56
CA ASP A 210 -0.59 -4.26 13.68
C ASP A 210 -1.92 -4.94 14.05
N ILE A 211 -2.66 -5.42 13.07
CA ILE A 211 -3.89 -6.20 13.29
C ILE A 211 -3.55 -7.52 13.99
N ILE A 212 -2.54 -8.26 13.55
CA ILE A 212 -2.12 -9.53 14.18
C ILE A 212 -1.76 -9.31 15.65
N LYS A 213 -1.01 -8.24 15.98
CA LYS A 213 -0.72 -7.88 17.36
C LYS A 213 -1.99 -7.60 18.21
N LYS A 214 -3.02 -7.03 17.57
CA LYS A 214 -4.27 -6.66 18.21
C LYS A 214 -5.22 -7.85 18.42
N VAL A 215 -5.32 -8.75 17.42
CA VAL A 215 -6.25 -9.89 17.48
C VAL A 215 -5.68 -11.11 18.16
N GLY A 216 -4.34 -11.22 18.25
CA GLY A 216 -3.64 -12.29 18.94
C GLY A 216 -3.55 -12.15 20.47
N LYS A 217 -4.12 -11.09 21.00
CA LYS A 217 -4.31 -10.85 22.45
C LYS A 217 -5.75 -11.18 22.85
#